data_bf1ac3b52e9073b1c5282ed94c522f14
#
_entry.id   bf1ac3b52e9073b1c5282ed94c522f14
#
_cell.length_a   1.000
_cell.length_b   1.000
_cell.length_c   1.000
_cell.angle_alpha   90.00
_cell.angle_beta   90.00
_cell.angle_gamma   90.00
#
_symmetry.space_group_name_H-M   'P 1'
#
loop_
_entity.id
_entity.type
_entity.pdbx_description
1 polymer ?
#
loop_
_entity_poly.entity_id
_entity_poly.type
_entity_poly.pdbx_seq_one_letter_code
_entity_poly.pdbx_strand_id
1 'polypeptide(L)'
;MFIITVVILSIVIMSTIFALRSPTIENVYEISVIVPDSSNNMWNRFESGVREAMDNENVIVNIVNTTGMETLADQKNLIDKEIRNGTDGLIVEFIASNDTEKVVDDIVSKTNLLLLNTKCAMYDIDLKQVDTVTLDDELIATTLTSQLFDQVGRDLRFKRVGILANNIDQYSMKRRLNTVEDILDHAGAKIDWIVSGSSSEMEEQLKFVDIPNYVIGLNSVSLDSGIDFAKKYTIPLYGIGGSDQNVNALDEGIIQSMLVPDAFVMGYNSVQLMVQRIKFPHERKEEIIDFFTINKENMFSKQNESILFPIGD
;
A
#
# COMPACT_ATOMS: atom_id res chain seq x y z
N MET A 1 -26.75 44.10 -49.99
CA MET A 1 -26.44 44.20 -48.55
C MET A 1 -26.89 42.98 -47.77
N PHE A 2 -28.14 42.51 -47.88
CA PHE A 2 -28.65 41.33 -47.16
C PHE A 2 -27.85 40.02 -47.35
N ILE A 3 -27.48 39.68 -48.59
CA ILE A 3 -26.72 38.46 -48.93
C ILE A 3 -25.32 38.47 -48.26
N ILE A 4 -24.67 39.62 -48.24
CA ILE A 4 -23.34 39.76 -47.64
C ILE A 4 -23.43 39.56 -46.11
N THR A 5 -24.48 40.04 -45.47
CA THR A 5 -24.70 39.86 -44.03
C THR A 5 -24.94 38.40 -43.68
N VAL A 6 -25.71 37.67 -44.49
CA VAL A 6 -25.96 36.23 -44.30
C VAL A 6 -24.66 35.40 -44.46
N VAL A 7 -23.83 35.72 -45.45
CA VAL A 7 -22.54 35.04 -45.67
C VAL A 7 -21.60 35.29 -44.50
N ILE A 8 -21.47 36.51 -44.00
CA ILE A 8 -20.65 36.83 -42.84
C ILE A 8 -21.14 36.08 -41.59
N LEU A 9 -22.48 36.05 -41.36
CA LEU A 9 -23.05 35.34 -40.22
C LEU A 9 -22.78 33.82 -40.30
N SER A 10 -22.89 33.22 -41.49
CA SER A 10 -22.59 31.79 -41.68
C SER A 10 -21.13 31.47 -41.49
N ILE A 11 -20.17 32.35 -41.87
CA ILE A 11 -18.74 32.17 -41.62
C ILE A 11 -18.44 32.27 -40.11
N VAL A 12 -19.06 33.21 -39.40
CA VAL A 12 -18.90 33.35 -37.95
C VAL A 12 -19.44 32.12 -37.22
N ILE A 13 -20.62 31.63 -37.60
CA ILE A 13 -21.19 30.42 -37.01
C ILE A 13 -20.29 29.21 -37.29
N MET A 14 -19.80 29.06 -38.50
CA MET A 14 -18.93 27.95 -38.91
C MET A 14 -17.59 28.01 -38.19
N SER A 15 -16.98 29.17 -38.02
CA SER A 15 -15.75 29.36 -37.26
C SER A 15 -15.94 29.08 -35.77
N THR A 16 -17.11 29.46 -35.21
CA THR A 16 -17.45 29.16 -33.81
C THR A 16 -17.64 27.66 -33.58
N ILE A 17 -18.33 26.97 -34.50
CA ILE A 17 -18.49 25.51 -34.47
C ILE A 17 -17.13 24.80 -34.62
N PHE A 18 -16.25 25.30 -35.47
CA PHE A 18 -14.91 24.76 -35.66
C PHE A 18 -14.04 24.97 -34.41
N ALA A 19 -14.09 26.15 -33.79
CA ALA A 19 -13.40 26.45 -32.54
C ALA A 19 -13.90 25.59 -31.37
N LEU A 20 -15.19 25.30 -31.32
CA LEU A 20 -15.80 24.41 -30.32
C LEU A 20 -15.51 22.92 -30.61
N ARG A 21 -15.12 22.57 -31.84
CA ARG A 21 -14.71 21.21 -32.24
C ARG A 21 -13.20 21.00 -32.28
N SER A 22 -12.40 22.04 -32.01
CA SER A 22 -10.96 21.85 -31.84
C SER A 22 -10.76 20.83 -30.72
N PRO A 23 -10.06 19.70 -30.96
CA PRO A 23 -9.78 18.80 -29.86
C PRO A 23 -9.03 19.61 -28.80
N THR A 24 -9.57 19.70 -27.62
CA THR A 24 -8.80 20.07 -26.45
C THR A 24 -7.63 19.09 -26.43
N ILE A 25 -6.41 19.59 -26.58
CA ILE A 25 -5.23 18.78 -26.29
C ILE A 25 -5.38 18.49 -24.79
N GLU A 26 -5.93 17.33 -24.45
CA GLU A 26 -5.93 16.87 -23.07
C GLU A 26 -4.47 16.71 -22.70
N ASN A 27 -4.02 17.49 -21.71
CA ASN A 27 -2.70 17.32 -21.16
C ASN A 27 -2.62 15.90 -20.61
N VAL A 28 -1.67 15.11 -21.10
CA VAL A 28 -1.32 13.82 -20.51
C VAL A 28 -0.44 14.13 -19.31
N TYR A 29 -0.90 13.76 -18.12
CA TYR A 29 -0.12 13.94 -16.91
C TYR A 29 0.84 12.78 -16.69
N GLU A 30 2.01 13.08 -16.15
CA GLU A 30 3.01 12.08 -15.76
C GLU A 30 3.04 11.93 -14.25
N ILE A 31 2.84 10.71 -13.77
CA ILE A 31 2.83 10.35 -12.34
C ILE A 31 3.92 9.32 -12.10
N SER A 32 4.74 9.52 -11.06
CA SER A 32 5.74 8.54 -10.64
C SER A 32 5.34 7.88 -9.33
N VAL A 33 5.40 6.55 -9.27
CA VAL A 33 5.13 5.74 -8.07
C VAL A 33 6.45 5.24 -7.50
N ILE A 34 6.73 5.54 -6.23
CA ILE A 34 7.94 5.14 -5.52
C ILE A 34 7.54 4.40 -4.25
N VAL A 35 7.77 3.09 -4.23
CA VAL A 35 7.45 2.20 -3.11
C VAL A 35 8.71 1.43 -2.68
N PRO A 36 8.85 1.08 -1.39
CA PRO A 36 9.92 0.19 -0.97
C PRO A 36 9.77 -1.17 -1.66
N ASP A 37 10.87 -1.71 -2.19
CA ASP A 37 10.90 -3.02 -2.85
C ASP A 37 9.80 -3.23 -3.90
N SER A 38 9.86 -2.44 -4.97
CA SER A 38 8.93 -2.55 -6.11
C SER A 38 9.01 -3.90 -6.86
N SER A 39 9.96 -4.76 -6.51
CA SER A 39 10.10 -6.11 -7.09
C SER A 39 9.24 -7.18 -6.40
N ASN A 40 8.60 -6.86 -5.29
CA ASN A 40 7.77 -7.81 -4.54
C ASN A 40 6.45 -8.10 -5.27
N ASN A 41 6.11 -9.38 -5.43
CA ASN A 41 4.92 -9.84 -6.16
C ASN A 41 3.59 -9.31 -5.61
N MET A 42 3.53 -8.86 -4.34
CA MET A 42 2.33 -8.19 -3.82
C MET A 42 1.95 -6.94 -4.62
N TRP A 43 2.91 -6.32 -5.31
CA TRP A 43 2.67 -5.13 -6.13
C TRP A 43 2.01 -5.43 -7.48
N ASN A 44 1.99 -6.67 -7.97
CA ASN A 44 1.37 -7.01 -9.25
C ASN A 44 -0.11 -6.59 -9.33
N ARG A 45 -0.85 -6.76 -8.23
CA ARG A 45 -2.26 -6.33 -8.17
C ARG A 45 -2.40 -4.82 -8.09
N PHE A 46 -1.52 -4.17 -7.34
CA PHE A 46 -1.44 -2.71 -7.30
C PHE A 46 -1.19 -2.16 -8.72
N GLU A 47 -0.24 -2.73 -9.45
CA GLU A 47 0.04 -2.37 -10.84
C GLU A 47 -1.17 -2.58 -11.75
N SER A 48 -1.92 -3.65 -11.58
CA SER A 48 -3.15 -3.87 -12.37
C SER A 48 -4.18 -2.77 -12.12
N GLY A 49 -4.34 -2.33 -10.86
CA GLY A 49 -5.19 -1.19 -10.52
C GLY A 49 -4.69 0.12 -11.11
N VAL A 50 -3.37 0.34 -11.08
CA VAL A 50 -2.73 1.50 -11.72
C VAL A 50 -3.00 1.51 -13.24
N ARG A 51 -2.84 0.38 -13.92
CA ARG A 51 -3.08 0.26 -15.37
C ARG A 51 -4.52 0.57 -15.73
N GLU A 52 -5.46 0.00 -14.99
CA GLU A 52 -6.90 0.30 -15.19
C GLU A 52 -7.21 1.79 -15.01
N ALA A 53 -6.58 2.45 -14.03
CA ALA A 53 -6.74 3.89 -13.83
C ALA A 53 -6.09 4.71 -14.97
N MET A 54 -4.95 4.26 -15.52
CA MET A 54 -4.30 4.90 -16.68
C MET A 54 -5.22 4.91 -17.91
N ASP A 55 -5.88 3.77 -18.17
CA ASP A 55 -6.80 3.66 -19.32
C ASP A 55 -8.01 4.59 -19.18
N ASN A 56 -8.44 4.85 -17.96
CA ASN A 56 -9.60 5.70 -17.68
C ASN A 56 -9.28 7.20 -17.59
N GLU A 57 -8.06 7.60 -17.26
CA GLU A 57 -7.69 8.97 -16.89
C GLU A 57 -6.76 9.70 -17.88
N ASN A 58 -6.34 9.07 -18.95
CA ASN A 58 -5.38 9.63 -19.92
C ASN A 58 -4.09 10.15 -19.24
N VAL A 59 -3.45 9.29 -18.45
CA VAL A 59 -2.22 9.57 -17.70
C VAL A 59 -1.14 8.54 -18.01
N ILE A 60 0.12 8.91 -17.82
CA ILE A 60 1.25 7.99 -17.84
C ILE A 60 1.71 7.80 -16.40
N VAL A 61 1.78 6.55 -15.95
CA VAL A 61 2.29 6.22 -14.62
C VAL A 61 3.56 5.41 -14.73
N ASN A 62 4.63 5.92 -14.14
CA ASN A 62 5.93 5.27 -14.06
C ASN A 62 6.12 4.65 -12.68
N ILE A 63 6.12 3.34 -12.56
CA ILE A 63 6.54 2.66 -11.33
C ILE A 63 8.06 2.59 -11.32
N VAL A 64 8.66 3.32 -10.39
CA VAL A 64 10.11 3.49 -10.32
C VAL A 64 10.76 2.25 -9.73
N ASN A 65 11.80 1.73 -10.38
CA ASN A 65 12.57 0.62 -9.82
C ASN A 65 13.32 1.08 -8.57
N THR A 66 13.04 0.44 -7.44
CA THR A 66 13.59 0.73 -6.13
C THR A 66 14.58 -0.33 -5.64
N THR A 67 15.03 -1.22 -6.51
CA THR A 67 16.04 -2.22 -6.16
C THR A 67 17.30 -1.55 -5.56
N GLY A 68 17.68 -1.96 -4.35
CA GLY A 68 18.81 -1.38 -3.62
C GLY A 68 18.51 -0.07 -2.87
N MET A 69 17.25 0.35 -2.79
CA MET A 69 16.84 1.46 -1.93
C MET A 69 16.68 0.96 -0.48
N GLU A 70 17.54 1.42 0.40
CA GLU A 70 17.56 0.96 1.81
C GLU A 70 17.31 2.10 2.80
N THR A 71 17.52 3.34 2.39
CA THR A 71 17.45 4.49 3.30
C THR A 71 16.51 5.59 2.77
N LEU A 72 16.04 6.45 3.69
CA LEU A 72 15.28 7.65 3.32
C LEU A 72 16.09 8.58 2.39
N ALA A 73 17.43 8.59 2.52
CA ALA A 73 18.30 9.38 1.65
C ALA A 73 18.33 8.83 0.21
N ASP A 74 18.35 7.51 0.04
CA ASP A 74 18.26 6.86 -1.27
C ASP A 74 16.90 7.16 -1.90
N GLN A 75 15.83 7.03 -1.12
CA GLN A 75 14.48 7.36 -1.58
C GLN A 75 14.35 8.81 -2.00
N LYS A 76 14.91 9.75 -1.23
CA LYS A 76 14.94 11.17 -1.59
C LYS A 76 15.67 11.41 -2.90
N ASN A 77 16.77 10.72 -3.16
CA ASN A 77 17.50 10.84 -4.43
C ASN A 77 16.64 10.41 -5.63
N LEU A 78 15.85 9.33 -5.50
CA LEU A 78 14.90 8.89 -6.52
C LEU A 78 13.79 9.93 -6.71
N ILE A 79 13.20 10.43 -5.62
CA ILE A 79 12.18 11.48 -5.66
C ILE A 79 12.70 12.72 -6.39
N ASP A 80 13.88 13.21 -6.01
CA ASP A 80 14.50 14.38 -6.66
C ASP A 80 14.79 14.15 -8.15
N LYS A 81 15.07 12.91 -8.55
CA LYS A 81 15.25 12.54 -9.97
C LYS A 81 13.93 12.63 -10.71
N GLU A 82 12.85 12.06 -10.18
CA GLU A 82 11.53 12.11 -10.82
C GLU A 82 10.99 13.54 -10.93
N ILE A 83 11.18 14.37 -9.90
CA ILE A 83 10.85 15.81 -9.96
C ILE A 83 11.63 16.50 -11.08
N ARG A 84 12.94 16.23 -11.22
CA ARG A 84 13.75 16.80 -12.32
C ARG A 84 13.33 16.28 -13.69
N ASN A 85 12.80 15.09 -13.78
CA ASN A 85 12.26 14.51 -15.02
C ASN A 85 10.92 15.15 -15.42
N GLY A 86 10.28 15.92 -14.54
CA GLY A 86 9.07 16.68 -14.83
C GLY A 86 7.77 15.99 -14.45
N THR A 87 7.80 15.05 -13.48
CA THR A 87 6.56 14.42 -12.99
C THR A 87 5.57 15.45 -12.44
N ASP A 88 4.30 15.33 -12.81
CA ASP A 88 3.20 16.18 -12.33
C ASP A 88 2.73 15.79 -10.93
N GLY A 89 2.99 14.54 -10.53
CA GLY A 89 2.64 14.01 -9.23
C GLY A 89 3.46 12.80 -8.80
N LEU A 90 3.63 12.67 -7.48
CA LEU A 90 4.35 11.57 -6.84
C LEU A 90 3.40 10.81 -5.93
N ILE A 91 3.34 9.49 -6.10
CA ILE A 91 2.71 8.55 -5.18
C ILE A 91 3.83 7.84 -4.44
N VAL A 92 3.96 8.06 -3.13
CA VAL A 92 5.13 7.61 -2.37
C VAL A 92 4.70 6.82 -1.13
N GLU A 93 5.23 5.61 -1.00
CA GLU A 93 5.31 4.92 0.28
C GLU A 93 6.70 5.18 0.87
N PHE A 94 6.78 5.96 1.95
CA PHE A 94 8.07 6.24 2.58
C PHE A 94 8.64 5.00 3.27
N ILE A 95 9.94 4.76 3.05
CA ILE A 95 10.68 3.67 3.72
C ILE A 95 10.79 3.88 5.23
N ALA A 96 10.74 5.13 5.71
CA ALA A 96 10.68 5.50 7.12
C ALA A 96 9.68 6.65 7.27
N SER A 97 9.03 6.74 8.43
CA SER A 97 8.08 7.83 8.71
C SER A 97 8.72 8.97 9.53
N ASN A 98 9.81 8.69 10.23
CA ASN A 98 10.56 9.70 10.97
C ASN A 98 11.42 10.56 10.01
N ASP A 99 11.66 11.82 10.36
CA ASP A 99 12.49 12.77 9.62
C ASP A 99 12.03 13.05 8.17
N THR A 100 10.78 12.69 7.83
CA THR A 100 10.21 12.91 6.49
C THR A 100 9.66 14.32 6.26
N GLU A 101 9.49 15.12 7.29
CA GLU A 101 8.86 16.45 7.22
C GLU A 101 9.50 17.35 6.18
N LYS A 102 10.82 17.53 6.27
CA LYS A 102 11.56 18.38 5.32
C LYS A 102 11.52 17.82 3.90
N VAL A 103 11.43 16.48 3.76
CA VAL A 103 11.31 15.82 2.47
C VAL A 103 9.93 16.09 1.88
N VAL A 104 8.88 16.00 2.69
CA VAL A 104 7.50 16.31 2.27
C VAL A 104 7.37 17.78 1.88
N ASP A 105 7.85 18.70 2.71
CA ASP A 105 7.83 20.14 2.42
C ASP A 105 8.56 20.48 1.11
N ASP A 106 9.71 19.85 0.89
CA ASP A 106 10.47 20.02 -0.34
C ASP A 106 9.70 19.50 -1.57
N ILE A 107 9.06 18.33 -1.47
CA ILE A 107 8.24 17.73 -2.55
C ILE A 107 7.04 18.63 -2.88
N VAL A 108 6.22 18.98 -1.88
CA VAL A 108 4.98 19.74 -2.12
C VAL A 108 5.23 21.16 -2.63
N SER A 109 6.44 21.70 -2.41
CA SER A 109 6.85 22.96 -3.02
C SER A 109 7.11 22.87 -4.53
N LYS A 110 7.23 21.66 -5.09
CA LYS A 110 7.67 21.42 -6.48
C LYS A 110 6.66 20.63 -7.31
N THR A 111 5.92 19.71 -6.69
CA THR A 111 4.95 18.85 -7.37
C THR A 111 3.87 18.36 -6.40
N ASN A 112 2.84 17.65 -6.92
CA ASN A 112 1.80 17.07 -6.10
C ASN A 112 2.31 15.79 -5.41
N LEU A 113 1.86 15.55 -4.17
CA LEU A 113 2.23 14.37 -3.38
C LEU A 113 0.99 13.64 -2.87
N LEU A 114 1.02 12.31 -2.98
CA LEU A 114 0.12 11.38 -2.32
C LEU A 114 0.95 10.37 -1.52
N LEU A 115 0.61 10.18 -0.26
CA LEU A 115 1.22 9.16 0.57
C LEU A 115 0.46 7.84 0.44
N LEU A 116 1.21 6.78 0.18
CA LEU A 116 0.68 5.44 -0.02
C LEU A 116 1.01 4.56 1.20
N ASN A 117 0.05 3.77 1.65
CA ASN A 117 0.17 2.70 2.65
C ASN A 117 0.72 3.11 4.03
N THR A 118 1.51 4.17 4.15
CA THR A 118 2.01 4.68 5.42
C THR A 118 1.88 6.21 5.50
N LYS A 119 1.87 6.74 6.71
CA LYS A 119 1.79 8.18 6.99
C LYS A 119 3.14 8.68 7.50
N CYS A 120 3.40 9.98 7.38
CA CYS A 120 4.54 10.61 8.05
C CYS A 120 4.31 10.66 9.56
N ALA A 121 5.38 10.64 10.37
CA ALA A 121 5.27 10.62 11.83
C ALA A 121 4.63 11.89 12.43
N MET A 122 4.68 13.01 11.72
CA MET A 122 4.10 14.28 12.18
C MET A 122 2.68 14.49 11.65
N TYR A 123 1.72 14.07 12.46
CA TYR A 123 0.28 14.34 12.25
C TYR A 123 -0.12 15.82 12.36
N ASP A 124 0.74 16.66 12.95
CA ASP A 124 0.43 18.05 13.30
C ASP A 124 0.93 19.08 12.27
N ILE A 125 1.67 18.66 11.24
CA ILE A 125 1.97 19.57 10.14
C ILE A 125 0.70 19.67 9.29
N ASP A 126 0.43 20.91 8.89
CA ASP A 126 -0.67 21.29 8.00
C ASP A 126 -0.50 20.65 6.60
N LEU A 127 -0.62 19.30 6.56
CA LEU A 127 -0.57 18.49 5.33
C LEU A 127 -1.82 18.69 4.47
N LYS A 128 -2.40 19.92 4.47
CA LYS A 128 -3.63 20.24 3.73
C LYS A 128 -3.54 19.94 2.23
N GLN A 129 -2.33 19.74 1.73
CA GLN A 129 -2.07 19.51 0.31
C GLN A 129 -1.58 18.11 -0.01
N VAL A 130 -1.57 17.18 0.96
CA VAL A 130 -1.08 15.82 0.77
C VAL A 130 -2.21 14.83 0.98
N ASP A 131 -2.61 14.16 -0.09
CA ASP A 131 -3.59 13.08 -0.02
C ASP A 131 -2.97 11.79 0.49
N THR A 132 -3.80 10.90 1.03
CA THR A 132 -3.34 9.61 1.53
C THR A 132 -4.26 8.49 1.05
N VAL A 133 -3.65 7.36 0.64
CA VAL A 133 -4.33 6.09 0.39
C VAL A 133 -3.68 5.05 1.30
N THR A 134 -4.40 4.61 2.32
CA THR A 134 -3.84 3.80 3.42
C THR A 134 -4.81 2.73 3.88
N LEU A 135 -4.32 1.82 4.72
CA LEU A 135 -5.15 0.91 5.50
C LEU A 135 -5.51 1.55 6.85
N ASP A 136 -6.59 1.08 7.47
CA ASP A 136 -6.82 1.30 8.90
C ASP A 136 -5.93 0.32 9.69
N ASP A 137 -4.78 0.82 10.14
CA ASP A 137 -3.76 0.01 10.82
C ASP A 137 -4.23 -0.57 12.16
N GLU A 138 -5.13 0.12 12.87
CA GLU A 138 -5.71 -0.40 14.11
C GLU A 138 -6.76 -1.49 13.82
N LEU A 139 -7.63 -1.24 12.85
CA LEU A 139 -8.66 -2.20 12.47
C LEU A 139 -8.06 -3.48 11.93
N ILE A 140 -7.05 -3.41 11.05
CA ILE A 140 -6.41 -4.60 10.49
C ILE A 140 -5.66 -5.40 11.57
N ALA A 141 -4.95 -4.73 12.49
CA ALA A 141 -4.25 -5.39 13.59
C ALA A 141 -5.24 -6.03 14.60
N THR A 142 -6.35 -5.34 14.90
CA THR A 142 -7.42 -5.87 15.76
C THR A 142 -8.09 -7.08 15.12
N THR A 143 -8.36 -7.02 13.82
CA THR A 143 -8.97 -8.14 13.09
C THR A 143 -8.02 -9.33 13.03
N LEU A 144 -6.72 -9.10 12.82
CA LEU A 144 -5.71 -10.15 12.82
C LEU A 144 -5.65 -10.89 14.16
N THR A 145 -5.61 -10.17 15.27
CA THR A 145 -5.63 -10.79 16.61
C THR A 145 -6.96 -11.48 16.90
N SER A 146 -8.07 -10.99 16.36
CA SER A 146 -9.38 -11.67 16.47
C SER A 146 -9.37 -13.04 15.77
N GLN A 147 -8.70 -13.15 14.61
CA GLN A 147 -8.55 -14.44 13.91
C GLN A 147 -7.77 -15.46 14.75
N LEU A 148 -6.75 -15.03 15.48
CA LEU A 148 -6.08 -15.89 16.46
C LEU A 148 -7.04 -16.32 17.57
N PHE A 149 -7.80 -15.39 18.15
CA PHE A 149 -8.73 -15.70 19.25
C PHE A 149 -9.86 -16.63 18.83
N ASP A 150 -10.37 -16.53 17.62
CA ASP A 150 -11.44 -17.40 17.11
C ASP A 150 -11.01 -18.87 17.05
N GLN A 151 -9.72 -19.12 16.84
CA GLN A 151 -9.19 -20.50 16.78
C GLN A 151 -8.73 -21.03 18.13
N VAL A 152 -8.15 -20.19 18.99
CA VAL A 152 -7.48 -20.67 20.22
C VAL A 152 -8.14 -20.19 21.50
N GLY A 153 -9.19 -19.36 21.39
CA GLY A 153 -9.86 -18.72 22.53
C GLY A 153 -9.16 -17.43 22.95
N ARG A 154 -9.88 -16.59 23.70
CA ARG A 154 -9.41 -15.26 24.14
C ARG A 154 -8.49 -15.29 25.36
N ASP A 155 -8.41 -16.40 26.07
CA ASP A 155 -7.52 -16.56 27.23
C ASP A 155 -6.18 -17.15 26.77
N LEU A 156 -5.22 -16.28 26.58
CA LEU A 156 -3.87 -16.63 26.14
C LEU A 156 -2.87 -16.71 27.32
N ARG A 157 -3.34 -16.78 28.57
CA ARG A 157 -2.45 -16.97 29.71
C ARG A 157 -1.58 -18.20 29.51
N PHE A 158 -0.27 -18.03 29.72
CA PHE A 158 0.77 -19.03 29.48
C PHE A 158 1.03 -19.37 28.01
N LYS A 159 0.43 -18.64 27.06
CA LYS A 159 0.78 -18.75 25.65
C LYS A 159 1.87 -17.75 25.29
N ARG A 160 2.77 -18.18 24.45
CA ARG A 160 3.91 -17.40 23.97
C ARG A 160 3.69 -17.06 22.49
N VAL A 161 3.89 -15.82 22.14
CA VAL A 161 3.68 -15.30 20.78
C VAL A 161 4.97 -14.67 20.28
N GLY A 162 5.38 -15.02 19.07
CA GLY A 162 6.40 -14.31 18.32
C GLY A 162 5.77 -13.35 17.31
N ILE A 163 6.36 -12.18 17.13
CA ILE A 163 5.89 -11.17 16.20
C ILE A 163 6.99 -10.86 15.17
N LEU A 164 6.61 -10.84 13.90
CA LEU A 164 7.43 -10.43 12.77
C LEU A 164 6.96 -9.09 12.24
N ALA A 165 7.85 -8.10 12.20
CA ALA A 165 7.53 -6.72 11.80
C ALA A 165 8.71 -6.14 11.00
N ASN A 166 8.70 -6.28 9.67
CA ASN A 166 9.89 -6.04 8.85
C ASN A 166 10.45 -4.61 8.98
N ASN A 167 9.62 -3.59 9.07
CA ASN A 167 10.07 -2.20 9.10
C ASN A 167 9.34 -1.37 10.15
N ILE A 168 9.84 -1.41 11.39
CA ILE A 168 9.25 -0.69 12.52
C ILE A 168 9.45 0.84 12.48
N ASP A 169 10.23 1.36 11.52
CA ASP A 169 10.41 2.79 11.31
C ASP A 169 9.26 3.41 10.51
N GLN A 170 8.43 2.58 9.87
CA GLN A 170 7.19 3.03 9.24
C GLN A 170 6.07 3.22 10.27
N TYR A 171 5.32 4.31 10.15
CA TYR A 171 4.18 4.62 11.02
C TYR A 171 3.13 3.49 11.04
N SER A 172 2.74 2.98 9.87
CA SER A 172 1.78 1.90 9.73
C SER A 172 2.22 0.64 10.46
N MET A 173 3.49 0.23 10.28
CA MET A 173 4.04 -0.94 10.96
C MET A 173 4.07 -0.77 12.47
N LYS A 174 4.54 0.38 12.94
CA LYS A 174 4.57 0.70 14.38
C LYS A 174 3.17 0.71 14.98
N ARG A 175 2.18 1.24 14.25
CA ARG A 175 0.78 1.28 14.70
C ARG A 175 0.21 -0.13 14.82
N ARG A 176 0.41 -1.00 13.83
CA ARG A 176 -0.01 -2.41 13.86
C ARG A 176 0.67 -3.15 15.01
N LEU A 177 1.98 -2.99 15.17
CA LEU A 177 2.74 -3.63 16.24
C LEU A 177 2.18 -3.24 17.62
N ASN A 178 2.07 -1.95 17.93
CA ASN A 178 1.56 -1.48 19.21
C ASN A 178 0.15 -2.01 19.48
N THR A 179 -0.74 -2.01 18.48
CA THR A 179 -2.11 -2.52 18.63
C THR A 179 -2.11 -4.02 18.95
N VAL A 180 -1.27 -4.81 18.24
CA VAL A 180 -1.16 -6.27 18.51
C VAL A 180 -0.59 -6.51 19.90
N GLU A 181 0.46 -5.78 20.31
CA GLU A 181 1.06 -5.90 21.65
C GLU A 181 0.02 -5.61 22.75
N ASP A 182 -0.70 -4.51 22.63
CA ASP A 182 -1.75 -4.12 23.61
C ASP A 182 -2.84 -5.19 23.74
N ILE A 183 -3.32 -5.73 22.63
CA ILE A 183 -4.38 -6.75 22.65
C ILE A 183 -3.87 -8.06 23.24
N LEU A 184 -2.66 -8.49 22.89
CA LEU A 184 -2.05 -9.73 23.41
C LEU A 184 -1.76 -9.61 24.92
N ASP A 185 -1.28 -8.46 25.38
CA ASP A 185 -1.04 -8.20 26.81
C ASP A 185 -2.35 -8.29 27.61
N HIS A 186 -3.41 -7.66 27.12
CA HIS A 186 -4.74 -7.75 27.75
C HIS A 186 -5.32 -9.17 27.76
N ALA A 187 -4.96 -10.02 26.79
CA ALA A 187 -5.33 -11.43 26.75
C ALA A 187 -4.42 -12.32 27.65
N GLY A 188 -3.39 -11.73 28.25
CA GLY A 188 -2.44 -12.42 29.13
C GLY A 188 -1.38 -13.24 28.39
N ALA A 189 -1.19 -13.03 27.10
CA ALA A 189 -0.14 -13.67 26.33
C ALA A 189 1.24 -13.10 26.70
N LYS A 190 2.26 -13.95 26.62
CA LYS A 190 3.64 -13.49 26.70
C LYS A 190 4.19 -13.29 25.29
N ILE A 191 4.57 -12.07 24.95
CA ILE A 191 5.36 -11.82 23.75
C ILE A 191 6.79 -12.27 24.05
N ASP A 192 7.23 -13.33 23.35
CA ASP A 192 8.56 -13.89 23.56
C ASP A 192 9.63 -13.10 22.84
N TRP A 193 9.31 -12.66 21.63
CA TRP A 193 10.22 -11.91 20.80
C TRP A 193 9.47 -11.10 19.73
N ILE A 194 10.09 -10.01 19.32
CA ILE A 194 9.74 -9.23 18.14
C ILE A 194 10.97 -9.25 17.25
N VAL A 195 10.84 -9.82 16.06
CA VAL A 195 11.89 -9.87 15.05
C VAL A 195 11.59 -8.86 13.97
N SER A 196 12.58 -8.02 13.64
CA SER A 196 12.42 -6.95 12.66
C SER A 196 13.67 -6.80 11.77
N GLY A 197 13.51 -6.12 10.64
CA GLY A 197 14.55 -5.89 9.65
C GLY A 197 14.13 -6.34 8.25
N SER A 198 15.08 -6.43 7.34
CA SER A 198 14.89 -7.04 6.01
C SER A 198 14.54 -8.53 6.13
N SER A 199 14.02 -9.14 5.06
CA SER A 199 13.71 -10.59 5.05
C SER A 199 14.89 -11.42 5.50
N SER A 200 16.08 -11.16 4.96
CA SER A 200 17.30 -11.91 5.30
C SER A 200 17.74 -11.73 6.75
N GLU A 201 17.58 -10.54 7.32
CA GLU A 201 17.86 -10.27 8.73
C GLU A 201 16.86 -10.97 9.64
N MET A 202 15.58 -10.97 9.30
CA MET A 202 14.53 -11.67 10.05
C MET A 202 14.77 -13.19 10.03
N GLU A 203 15.06 -13.76 8.87
CA GLU A 203 15.39 -15.19 8.74
C GLU A 203 16.62 -15.60 9.57
N GLU A 204 17.64 -14.74 9.61
CA GLU A 204 18.83 -14.99 10.44
C GLU A 204 18.50 -14.92 11.93
N GLN A 205 17.73 -13.91 12.37
CA GLN A 205 17.29 -13.77 13.76
C GLN A 205 16.44 -14.97 14.21
N LEU A 206 15.56 -15.48 13.35
CA LEU A 206 14.69 -16.62 13.63
C LEU A 206 15.45 -17.93 13.94
N LYS A 207 16.74 -18.02 13.60
CA LYS A 207 17.58 -19.20 13.96
C LYS A 207 17.92 -19.24 15.44
N PHE A 208 17.79 -18.12 16.14
CA PHE A 208 18.25 -17.96 17.53
C PHE A 208 17.13 -17.67 18.53
N VAL A 209 15.88 -17.60 18.08
CA VAL A 209 14.73 -17.33 18.96
C VAL A 209 14.16 -18.62 19.56
N ASP A 210 13.52 -18.49 20.69
CA ASP A 210 12.73 -19.56 21.30
C ASP A 210 11.49 -19.91 20.44
N ILE A 211 11.03 -21.14 20.52
CA ILE A 211 9.85 -21.63 19.84
C ILE A 211 8.59 -21.17 20.58
N PRO A 212 7.75 -20.27 19.98
CA PRO A 212 6.53 -19.80 20.61
C PRO A 212 5.34 -20.75 20.31
N ASN A 213 4.18 -20.44 20.87
CA ASN A 213 2.94 -21.18 20.53
C ASN A 213 2.34 -20.69 19.22
N TYR A 214 2.50 -19.39 18.89
CA TYR A 214 1.94 -18.73 17.71
C TYR A 214 2.91 -17.71 17.15
N VAL A 215 2.86 -17.48 15.86
CA VAL A 215 3.61 -16.40 15.19
C VAL A 215 2.64 -15.50 14.42
N ILE A 216 2.89 -14.19 14.48
CA ILE A 216 2.11 -13.17 13.79
C ILE A 216 3.03 -12.35 12.89
N GLY A 217 2.75 -12.26 11.59
CA GLY A 217 3.42 -11.39 10.62
C GLY A 217 2.59 -10.14 10.31
N LEU A 218 3.17 -8.95 10.46
CA LEU A 218 2.43 -7.68 10.38
C LEU A 218 2.34 -7.08 8.98
N ASN A 219 2.97 -7.70 8.00
CA ASN A 219 2.80 -7.42 6.56
C ASN A 219 3.26 -8.64 5.74
N SER A 220 3.15 -8.56 4.41
CA SER A 220 3.47 -9.68 3.51
C SER A 220 4.92 -10.15 3.65
N VAL A 221 5.88 -9.22 3.72
CA VAL A 221 7.32 -9.53 3.86
C VAL A 221 7.61 -10.25 5.19
N SER A 222 7.01 -9.77 6.27
CA SER A 222 7.10 -10.40 7.59
C SER A 222 6.48 -11.79 7.60
N LEU A 223 5.33 -11.94 6.94
CA LEU A 223 4.63 -13.21 6.86
C LEU A 223 5.43 -14.25 6.05
N ASP A 224 5.98 -13.84 4.90
CA ASP A 224 6.87 -14.68 4.07
C ASP A 224 8.08 -15.18 4.87
N SER A 225 8.76 -14.28 5.59
CA SER A 225 9.94 -14.63 6.40
C SER A 225 9.64 -15.63 7.54
N GLY A 226 8.36 -15.70 7.97
CA GLY A 226 7.93 -16.62 9.02
C GLY A 226 7.61 -18.05 8.54
N ILE A 227 7.40 -18.27 7.22
CA ILE A 227 6.86 -19.53 6.68
C ILE A 227 7.75 -20.72 7.01
N ASP A 228 9.03 -20.65 6.70
CA ASP A 228 9.97 -21.76 6.94
C ASP A 228 10.13 -22.09 8.41
N PHE A 229 10.16 -21.06 9.27
CA PHE A 229 10.21 -21.24 10.72
C PHE A 229 8.92 -21.94 11.22
N ALA A 230 7.76 -21.46 10.81
CA ALA A 230 6.47 -22.03 11.18
C ALA A 230 6.32 -23.48 10.69
N LYS A 231 6.73 -23.77 9.45
CA LYS A 231 6.73 -25.12 8.86
C LYS A 231 7.64 -26.07 9.62
N LYS A 232 8.89 -25.64 9.90
CA LYS A 232 9.89 -26.45 10.59
C LYS A 232 9.45 -26.89 11.99
N TYR A 233 8.81 -26.01 12.73
CA TYR A 233 8.42 -26.27 14.12
C TYR A 233 6.92 -26.57 14.27
N THR A 234 6.17 -26.64 13.20
CA THR A 234 4.72 -26.89 13.17
C THR A 234 3.96 -25.87 14.05
N ILE A 235 4.25 -24.57 13.87
CA ILE A 235 3.66 -23.48 14.64
C ILE A 235 2.60 -22.80 13.77
N PRO A 236 1.38 -22.56 14.29
CA PRO A 236 0.38 -21.76 13.59
C PRO A 236 0.88 -20.35 13.30
N LEU A 237 0.80 -19.93 12.04
CA LEU A 237 1.21 -18.63 11.54
C LEU A 237 -0.03 -17.82 11.11
N TYR A 238 -0.10 -16.58 11.53
CA TYR A 238 -1.15 -15.61 11.17
C TYR A 238 -0.52 -14.35 10.64
N GLY A 239 -1.19 -13.60 9.77
CA GLY A 239 -0.59 -12.35 9.34
C GLY A 239 -1.38 -11.53 8.35
N ILE A 240 -0.76 -10.45 7.93
CA ILE A 240 -1.20 -9.59 6.85
C ILE A 240 -0.35 -9.96 5.64
N GLY A 241 -0.98 -10.32 4.52
CA GLY A 241 -0.22 -10.82 3.38
C GLY A 241 -0.98 -10.75 2.05
N GLY A 242 -0.51 -11.53 1.09
CA GLY A 242 -1.09 -11.60 -0.26
C GLY A 242 -0.05 -11.95 -1.33
N SER A 243 1.21 -12.23 -0.95
CA SER A 243 2.22 -12.75 -1.88
C SER A 243 1.87 -14.18 -2.32
N ASP A 244 2.44 -14.62 -3.44
CA ASP A 244 2.29 -16.00 -3.91
C ASP A 244 2.80 -17.02 -2.87
N GLN A 245 3.83 -16.67 -2.11
CA GLN A 245 4.34 -17.51 -1.02
C GLN A 245 3.33 -17.61 0.12
N ASN A 246 2.68 -16.50 0.50
CA ASN A 246 1.62 -16.51 1.52
C ASN A 246 0.45 -17.38 1.08
N VAL A 247 0.01 -17.25 -0.17
CA VAL A 247 -1.12 -18.05 -0.74
C VAL A 247 -0.80 -19.53 -0.73
N ASN A 248 0.40 -19.90 -1.16
CA ASN A 248 0.85 -21.31 -1.14
C ASN A 248 0.92 -21.86 0.30
N ALA A 249 1.47 -21.08 1.24
CA ALA A 249 1.56 -21.48 2.65
C ALA A 249 0.18 -21.57 3.33
N LEU A 250 -0.80 -20.78 2.90
CA LEU A 250 -2.18 -20.87 3.34
C LEU A 250 -2.83 -22.19 2.84
N ASP A 251 -2.62 -22.54 1.57
CA ASP A 251 -3.13 -23.82 1.01
C ASP A 251 -2.46 -25.03 1.67
N GLU A 252 -1.17 -24.96 1.95
CA GLU A 252 -0.46 -25.99 2.74
C GLU A 252 -0.92 -26.06 4.21
N GLY A 253 -1.66 -25.06 4.72
CA GLY A 253 -2.13 -24.98 6.10
C GLY A 253 -1.05 -24.57 7.11
N ILE A 254 0.05 -23.99 6.65
CA ILE A 254 1.08 -23.37 7.50
C ILE A 254 0.55 -22.04 8.04
N ILE A 255 0.02 -21.18 7.16
CA ILE A 255 -0.74 -20.00 7.53
C ILE A 255 -2.17 -20.45 7.83
N GLN A 256 -2.67 -20.07 9.00
CA GLN A 256 -4.03 -20.44 9.44
C GLN A 256 -5.07 -19.46 8.92
N SER A 257 -4.74 -18.19 8.97
CA SER A 257 -5.56 -17.08 8.44
C SER A 257 -4.65 -15.91 8.09
N MET A 258 -4.99 -15.20 7.03
CA MET A 258 -4.33 -13.95 6.66
C MET A 258 -5.34 -12.88 6.28
N LEU A 259 -4.96 -11.63 6.49
CA LEU A 259 -5.68 -10.46 6.04
C LEU A 259 -5.02 -9.94 4.77
N VAL A 260 -5.78 -9.84 3.69
CA VAL A 260 -5.27 -9.44 2.37
C VAL A 260 -5.85 -8.09 2.01
N PRO A 261 -5.04 -7.02 1.94
CA PRO A 261 -5.48 -5.71 1.47
C PRO A 261 -5.93 -5.76 0.01
N ASP A 262 -6.92 -4.94 -0.36
CA ASP A 262 -7.31 -4.78 -1.75
C ASP A 262 -6.29 -3.91 -2.50
N ALA A 263 -5.19 -4.52 -2.91
CA ALA A 263 -4.11 -3.83 -3.58
C ALA A 263 -4.53 -3.27 -4.96
N PHE A 264 -5.50 -3.90 -5.65
CA PHE A 264 -6.03 -3.37 -6.91
C PHE A 264 -6.72 -2.02 -6.68
N VAL A 265 -7.65 -1.97 -5.72
CA VAL A 265 -8.36 -0.73 -5.36
C VAL A 265 -7.37 0.32 -4.84
N MET A 266 -6.35 -0.09 -4.09
CA MET A 266 -5.28 0.81 -3.64
C MET A 266 -4.56 1.48 -4.82
N GLY A 267 -4.15 0.72 -5.84
CA GLY A 267 -3.49 1.24 -7.04
C GLY A 267 -4.40 2.15 -7.84
N TYR A 268 -5.63 1.69 -8.11
CA TYR A 268 -6.63 2.45 -8.86
C TYR A 268 -6.96 3.80 -8.19
N ASN A 269 -7.32 3.78 -6.90
CA ASN A 269 -7.68 4.99 -6.15
C ASN A 269 -6.51 5.96 -6.01
N SER A 270 -5.28 5.45 -5.90
CA SER A 270 -4.09 6.31 -5.80
C SER A 270 -3.89 7.16 -7.06
N VAL A 271 -4.03 6.56 -8.23
CA VAL A 271 -3.93 7.30 -9.51
C VAL A 271 -5.11 8.25 -9.68
N GLN A 272 -6.34 7.79 -9.43
CA GLN A 272 -7.55 8.61 -9.51
C GLN A 272 -7.46 9.86 -8.62
N LEU A 273 -7.04 9.68 -7.36
CA LEU A 273 -6.93 10.77 -6.41
C LEU A 273 -5.80 11.75 -6.79
N MET A 274 -4.66 11.24 -7.29
CA MET A 274 -3.58 12.08 -7.80
C MET A 274 -4.03 12.92 -8.99
N VAL A 275 -4.72 12.31 -9.96
CA VAL A 275 -5.28 13.03 -11.13
C VAL A 275 -6.27 14.11 -10.70
N GLN A 276 -7.13 13.80 -9.72
CA GLN A 276 -8.05 14.80 -9.17
C GLN A 276 -7.30 15.97 -8.55
N ARG A 277 -6.21 15.71 -7.81
CA ARG A 277 -5.36 16.76 -7.21
C ARG A 277 -4.69 17.62 -8.26
N ILE A 278 -4.14 17.03 -9.31
CA ILE A 278 -3.49 17.76 -10.41
C ILE A 278 -4.50 18.65 -11.13
N LYS A 279 -5.68 18.10 -11.49
CA LYS A 279 -6.73 18.83 -12.24
C LYS A 279 -7.45 19.88 -11.39
N PHE A 280 -7.69 19.58 -10.12
CA PHE A 280 -8.53 20.36 -9.22
C PHE A 280 -7.94 20.39 -7.81
N PRO A 281 -7.04 21.34 -7.50
CA PRO A 281 -6.50 21.48 -6.15
C PRO A 281 -7.60 21.53 -5.11
N HIS A 282 -7.51 20.66 -4.10
CA HIS A 282 -8.53 20.49 -3.07
C HIS A 282 -7.88 20.35 -1.68
N GLU A 283 -8.67 20.43 -0.63
CA GLU A 283 -8.23 20.07 0.72
C GLU A 283 -7.84 18.59 0.76
N ARG A 284 -6.99 18.21 1.72
CA ARG A 284 -6.53 16.84 1.92
C ARG A 284 -7.68 15.84 1.90
N LYS A 285 -7.50 14.77 1.16
CA LYS A 285 -8.37 13.59 1.17
C LYS A 285 -7.62 12.38 1.73
N GLU A 286 -8.35 11.54 2.42
CA GLU A 286 -7.86 10.28 2.95
C GLU A 286 -8.77 9.15 2.45
N GLU A 287 -8.19 8.21 1.72
CA GLU A 287 -8.87 7.00 1.24
C GLU A 287 -8.38 5.81 2.07
N ILE A 288 -9.30 5.14 2.73
CA ILE A 288 -9.03 3.92 3.50
C ILE A 288 -9.40 2.71 2.64
N ILE A 289 -8.44 1.84 2.45
CA ILE A 289 -8.58 0.64 1.64
C ILE A 289 -9.06 -0.53 2.49
N ASP A 290 -10.04 -1.25 1.97
CA ASP A 290 -10.56 -2.47 2.60
C ASP A 290 -9.55 -3.63 2.54
N PHE A 291 -9.76 -4.64 3.38
CA PHE A 291 -9.01 -5.89 3.39
C PHE A 291 -9.96 -7.07 3.59
N PHE A 292 -9.50 -8.26 3.19
CA PHE A 292 -10.27 -9.50 3.23
C PHE A 292 -9.64 -10.49 4.20
N THR A 293 -10.47 -11.14 5.01
CA THR A 293 -10.04 -12.23 5.87
C THR A 293 -10.10 -13.54 5.10
N ILE A 294 -8.94 -14.13 4.87
CA ILE A 294 -8.80 -15.32 4.06
C ILE A 294 -8.14 -16.45 4.87
N ASN A 295 -8.74 -17.63 4.82
CA ASN A 295 -8.23 -18.86 5.40
C ASN A 295 -8.38 -20.00 4.37
N LYS A 296 -7.89 -21.20 4.71
CA LYS A 296 -7.94 -22.34 3.81
C LYS A 296 -9.36 -22.73 3.37
N GLU A 297 -10.38 -22.53 4.21
CA GLU A 297 -11.75 -22.92 3.93
C GLU A 297 -12.42 -21.99 2.91
N ASN A 298 -12.04 -20.69 2.90
CA ASN A 298 -12.69 -19.69 2.08
C ASN A 298 -11.82 -19.16 0.92
N MET A 299 -10.56 -19.58 0.78
CA MET A 299 -9.63 -19.02 -0.21
C MET A 299 -10.10 -19.20 -1.66
N PHE A 300 -10.87 -20.26 -1.95
CA PHE A 300 -11.46 -20.54 -3.27
C PHE A 300 -12.91 -20.04 -3.40
N SER A 301 -13.40 -19.23 -2.48
CA SER A 301 -14.67 -18.54 -2.71
C SER A 301 -14.52 -17.55 -3.88
N LYS A 302 -15.60 -17.34 -4.64
CA LYS A 302 -15.57 -16.48 -5.85
C LYS A 302 -14.93 -15.09 -5.58
N GLN A 303 -15.20 -14.51 -4.42
CA GLN A 303 -14.64 -13.22 -4.02
C GLN A 303 -13.13 -13.31 -3.72
N ASN A 304 -12.72 -14.27 -2.88
CA ASN A 304 -11.34 -14.42 -2.48
C ASN A 304 -10.44 -14.94 -3.62
N GLU A 305 -10.99 -15.78 -4.49
CA GLU A 305 -10.30 -16.26 -5.68
C GLU A 305 -9.89 -15.09 -6.59
N SER A 306 -10.77 -14.13 -6.82
CA SER A 306 -10.44 -12.94 -7.61
C SER A 306 -9.38 -12.03 -6.96
N ILE A 307 -9.24 -12.11 -5.63
CA ILE A 307 -8.25 -11.34 -4.87
C ILE A 307 -6.90 -12.07 -4.83
N LEU A 308 -6.89 -13.39 -4.67
CA LEU A 308 -5.67 -14.18 -4.57
C LEU A 308 -5.07 -14.54 -5.94
N PHE A 309 -5.91 -14.79 -6.91
CA PHE A 309 -5.51 -15.29 -8.24
C PHE A 309 -6.05 -14.36 -9.33
N PRO A 310 -5.46 -13.15 -9.49
CA PRO A 310 -5.89 -12.26 -10.55
C PRO A 310 -5.70 -12.98 -11.90
N ILE A 311 -6.79 -13.09 -12.66
CA ILE A 311 -6.69 -13.57 -14.05
C ILE A 311 -5.96 -12.43 -14.79
N GLY A 312 -4.70 -12.69 -15.16
CA GLY A 312 -3.96 -11.76 -15.99
C GLY A 312 -4.66 -11.68 -17.36
N ASP A 313 -5.09 -10.49 -17.74
CA ASP A 313 -5.50 -10.19 -19.11
C ASP A 313 -4.28 -10.13 -20.04
#